data_324e17a7169ce8318d59ee9880cdf3ed
#
_entry.id   324e17a7169ce8318d59ee9880cdf3ed
#
_cell.length_a   1.000
_cell.length_b   1.000
_cell.length_c   1.000
_cell.angle_alpha   90.00
_cell.angle_beta   90.00
_cell.angle_gamma   90.00
#
_symmetry.space_group_name_H-M   'P 1'
#
loop_
_entity.id
_entity.type
_entity.pdbx_description
1 polymer ?
#
loop_
_entity_poly.entity_id
_entity_poly.type
_entity_poly.pdbx_seq_one_letter_code
_entity_poly.pdbx_strand_id
1 'polypeptide(L)'
;MARALLVGCGCRGRLLGRELLASGWAVRGTSRSDEGLRAIESAGIEAARADPDQLATITDLIGDVTVFAWLMGSASGGDDAAAVVNGQRLESLLGRLVDAPVRGLLYEGAGSAPAEVLDAGAAMAEAAEERWRIPTRILRVDPAEPDLWVTAASDSINSLVG
;
A
#
# COMPACT_ATOMS: atom_id res chain seq x y z
N MET A 1 -0.68 -19.04 -5.05
CA MET A 1 -0.13 -17.84 -5.71
C MET A 1 -0.16 -16.66 -4.74
N ALA A 2 0.95 -16.00 -4.57
CA ALA A 2 1.01 -14.82 -3.71
C ALA A 2 0.23 -13.65 -4.32
N ARG A 3 -0.52 -12.94 -3.50
CA ARG A 3 -1.30 -11.77 -3.92
C ARG A 3 -0.84 -10.53 -3.16
N ALA A 4 -0.62 -9.44 -3.91
CA ALA A 4 -0.36 -8.12 -3.36
C ALA A 4 -1.62 -7.27 -3.46
N LEU A 5 -1.96 -6.57 -2.37
CA LEU A 5 -3.01 -5.56 -2.37
C LEU A 5 -2.35 -4.19 -2.33
N LEU A 6 -2.62 -3.37 -3.34
CA LEU A 6 -2.05 -2.03 -3.47
C LEU A 6 -3.13 -1.00 -3.11
N VAL A 7 -3.08 -0.47 -1.91
CA VAL A 7 -3.97 0.60 -1.48
C VAL A 7 -3.35 1.93 -1.86
N GLY A 8 -4.08 2.73 -2.65
CA GLY A 8 -3.54 3.92 -3.28
C GLY A 8 -2.96 3.61 -4.66
N CYS A 9 -3.66 2.81 -5.46
CA CYS A 9 -3.18 2.34 -6.76
C CYS A 9 -3.37 3.42 -7.84
N GLY A 10 -2.60 4.49 -7.74
CA GLY A 10 -2.51 5.55 -8.73
C GLY A 10 -1.53 5.21 -9.85
N CYS A 11 -0.98 6.24 -10.49
CA CYS A 11 -0.07 6.05 -11.63
C CYS A 11 1.12 5.15 -11.31
N ARG A 12 1.82 5.41 -10.21
CA ARG A 12 2.98 4.61 -9.79
C ARG A 12 2.56 3.23 -9.28
N GLY A 13 1.43 3.16 -8.57
CA GLY A 13 0.88 1.89 -8.12
C GLY A 13 0.55 0.96 -9.29
N ARG A 14 0.03 1.50 -10.39
CA ARG A 14 -0.24 0.71 -11.60
C ARG A 14 1.03 0.20 -12.26
N LEU A 15 2.09 1.02 -12.29
CA LEU A 15 3.40 0.57 -12.79
C LEU A 15 3.95 -0.57 -11.92
N LEU A 16 3.86 -0.43 -10.62
CA LEU A 16 4.26 -1.48 -9.68
C LEU A 16 3.44 -2.76 -9.89
N GLY A 17 2.14 -2.62 -10.05
CA GLY A 17 1.26 -3.75 -10.27
C GLY A 17 1.62 -4.53 -11.54
N ARG A 18 1.97 -3.84 -12.61
CA ARG A 18 2.42 -4.47 -13.86
C ARG A 18 3.72 -5.24 -13.67
N GLU A 19 4.66 -4.67 -12.93
CA GLU A 19 5.93 -5.32 -12.61
C GLU A 19 5.71 -6.60 -11.78
N LEU A 20 4.84 -6.53 -10.80
CA LEU A 20 4.50 -7.69 -9.97
C LEU A 20 3.79 -8.78 -10.76
N LEU A 21 2.87 -8.41 -11.65
CA LEU A 21 2.22 -9.37 -12.54
C LEU A 21 3.23 -10.08 -13.43
N ALA A 22 4.20 -9.34 -13.97
CA ALA A 22 5.27 -9.90 -14.78
C ALA A 22 6.15 -10.87 -13.99
N SER A 23 6.23 -10.69 -12.67
CA SER A 23 7.01 -11.54 -11.77
C SER A 23 6.19 -12.71 -11.19
N GLY A 24 4.95 -12.89 -11.63
CA GLY A 24 4.12 -14.03 -11.21
C GLY A 24 3.20 -13.78 -10.04
N TRP A 25 3.09 -12.53 -9.56
CA TRP A 25 2.16 -12.18 -8.49
C TRP A 25 0.72 -12.05 -9.03
N ALA A 26 -0.25 -12.35 -8.19
CA ALA A 26 -1.60 -11.82 -8.36
C ALA A 26 -1.63 -10.43 -7.74
N VAL A 27 -2.30 -9.47 -8.36
CA VAL A 27 -2.31 -8.08 -7.90
C VAL A 27 -3.72 -7.53 -7.89
N ARG A 28 -4.10 -6.94 -6.76
CA ARG A 28 -5.36 -6.22 -6.60
C ARG A 28 -5.02 -4.77 -6.23
N GLY A 29 -5.59 -3.82 -6.96
CA GLY A 29 -5.42 -2.39 -6.70
C GLY A 29 -6.73 -1.74 -6.30
N THR A 30 -6.68 -0.74 -5.44
CA THR A 30 -7.89 -0.06 -4.97
C THR A 30 -7.98 1.36 -5.49
N SER A 31 -9.22 1.83 -5.67
CA SER A 31 -9.53 3.22 -5.94
C SER A 31 -10.91 3.56 -5.37
N ARG A 32 -11.12 4.84 -5.06
CA ARG A 32 -12.41 5.38 -4.62
C ARG A 32 -13.31 5.75 -5.80
N SER A 33 -12.75 5.97 -6.99
CA SER A 33 -13.47 6.51 -8.15
C SER A 33 -13.62 5.48 -9.26
N ASP A 34 -14.67 5.64 -10.06
CA ASP A 34 -14.88 4.82 -11.26
C ASP A 34 -13.75 5.00 -12.25
N GLU A 35 -13.24 6.23 -12.41
CA GLU A 35 -12.11 6.51 -13.30
C GLU A 35 -10.85 5.75 -12.86
N GLY A 36 -10.56 5.77 -11.56
CA GLY A 36 -9.42 5.03 -11.00
C GLY A 36 -9.56 3.53 -11.19
N LEU A 37 -10.75 2.98 -10.99
CA LEU A 37 -11.01 1.56 -11.20
C LEU A 37 -10.78 1.16 -12.67
N ARG A 38 -11.25 1.97 -13.61
CA ARG A 38 -11.03 1.72 -15.04
C ARG A 38 -9.54 1.76 -15.39
N ALA A 39 -8.80 2.70 -14.82
CA ALA A 39 -7.36 2.82 -15.05
C ALA A 39 -6.62 1.58 -14.53
N ILE A 40 -7.01 1.06 -13.37
CA ILE A 40 -6.43 -0.15 -12.78
C ILE A 40 -6.70 -1.36 -13.68
N GLU A 41 -7.95 -1.53 -14.14
CA GLU A 41 -8.31 -2.62 -15.04
C GLU A 41 -7.55 -2.52 -16.35
N SER A 42 -7.39 -1.32 -16.90
CA SER A 42 -6.63 -1.09 -18.14
C SER A 42 -5.17 -1.47 -18.02
N ALA A 43 -4.63 -1.48 -16.81
CA ALA A 43 -3.27 -1.94 -16.54
C ALA A 43 -3.16 -3.47 -16.37
N GLY A 44 -4.27 -4.18 -16.47
CA GLY A 44 -4.31 -5.63 -16.30
C GLY A 44 -4.40 -6.08 -14.84
N ILE A 45 -4.69 -5.18 -13.93
CA ILE A 45 -4.74 -5.41 -12.47
C ILE A 45 -6.20 -5.59 -12.06
N GLU A 46 -6.47 -6.50 -11.14
CA GLU A 46 -7.80 -6.61 -10.53
C GLU A 46 -8.11 -5.32 -9.77
N ALA A 47 -9.23 -4.67 -10.11
CA ALA A 47 -9.64 -3.43 -9.46
C ALA A 47 -10.68 -3.70 -8.38
N ALA A 48 -10.51 -3.06 -7.23
CA ALA A 48 -11.47 -3.15 -6.14
C ALA A 48 -11.76 -1.75 -5.59
N ARG A 49 -13.05 -1.44 -5.42
CA ARG A 49 -13.44 -0.16 -4.83
C ARG A 49 -13.19 -0.22 -3.32
N ALA A 50 -12.41 0.73 -2.84
CA ALA A 50 -12.14 0.87 -1.42
C ALA A 50 -11.76 2.31 -1.09
N ASP A 51 -12.03 2.69 0.15
CA ASP A 51 -11.74 4.03 0.66
C ASP A 51 -10.99 3.90 1.98
N PRO A 52 -9.75 4.40 2.07
CA PRO A 52 -8.97 4.36 3.33
C PRO A 52 -9.68 5.06 4.51
N ASP A 53 -10.60 5.99 4.25
CA ASP A 53 -11.39 6.62 5.29
C ASP A 53 -12.54 5.74 5.79
N GLN A 54 -12.85 4.67 5.06
CA GLN A 54 -13.85 3.67 5.44
C GLN A 54 -13.15 2.32 5.54
N LEU A 55 -12.61 2.05 6.70
CA LEU A 55 -11.70 0.93 6.92
C LEU A 55 -12.28 -0.44 6.53
N ALA A 56 -13.58 -0.65 6.73
CA ALA A 56 -14.24 -1.89 6.36
C ALA A 56 -14.08 -2.23 4.87
N THR A 57 -14.01 -1.21 4.00
CA THR A 57 -13.83 -1.42 2.57
C THR A 57 -12.46 -2.03 2.24
N ILE A 58 -11.46 -1.73 3.08
CA ILE A 58 -10.11 -2.30 2.96
C ILE A 58 -10.06 -3.70 3.59
N THR A 59 -10.60 -3.85 4.81
CA THR A 59 -10.53 -5.13 5.52
C THR A 59 -11.32 -6.24 4.83
N ASP A 60 -12.34 -5.89 4.06
CA ASP A 60 -13.07 -6.86 3.23
C ASP A 60 -12.22 -7.46 2.10
N LEU A 61 -11.06 -6.86 1.80
CA LEU A 61 -10.21 -7.26 0.69
C LEU A 61 -8.93 -8.01 1.12
N ILE A 62 -8.71 -8.22 2.42
CA ILE A 62 -7.43 -8.76 2.89
C ILE A 62 -7.42 -10.26 3.17
N GLY A 63 -8.55 -10.93 3.06
CA GLY A 63 -8.68 -12.34 3.41
C GLY A 63 -7.83 -13.31 2.58
N ASP A 64 -7.43 -12.91 1.37
CA ASP A 64 -6.60 -13.70 0.46
C ASP A 64 -5.30 -12.98 0.08
N VAL A 65 -4.90 -11.98 0.84
CA VAL A 65 -3.75 -11.13 0.54
C VAL A 65 -2.50 -11.61 1.29
N THR A 66 -1.40 -11.72 0.56
CA THR A 66 -0.09 -12.11 1.11
C THR A 66 0.71 -10.90 1.58
N VAL A 67 0.79 -9.86 0.75
CA VAL A 67 1.48 -8.61 1.08
C VAL A 67 0.53 -7.44 0.92
N PHE A 68 0.49 -6.60 1.93
CA PHE A 68 -0.31 -5.39 1.97
C PHE A 68 0.59 -4.19 1.73
N ALA A 69 0.30 -3.38 0.71
CA ALA A 69 1.06 -2.17 0.40
C ALA A 69 0.20 -0.93 0.61
N TRP A 70 0.62 -0.08 1.53
CA TRP A 70 -0.02 1.19 1.86
C TRP A 70 0.71 2.31 1.12
N LEU A 71 0.18 2.71 -0.03
CA LEU A 71 0.82 3.64 -0.96
C LEU A 71 0.13 5.00 -0.92
N MET A 72 0.11 5.60 0.27
CA MET A 72 -0.62 6.84 0.54
C MET A 72 0.28 8.04 0.82
N GLY A 73 1.55 7.96 0.42
CA GLY A 73 2.50 9.05 0.65
C GLY A 73 2.22 10.31 -0.16
N SER A 74 1.44 10.21 -1.23
CA SER A 74 1.04 11.34 -2.08
C SER A 74 -0.47 11.34 -2.32
N ALA A 75 -1.23 10.93 -1.31
CA ALA A 75 -2.70 10.90 -1.40
C ALA A 75 -3.26 12.30 -1.60
N SER A 76 -4.33 12.40 -2.39
CA SER A 76 -5.02 13.66 -2.63
C SER A 76 -5.80 14.14 -1.38
N GLY A 77 -6.12 15.42 -1.32
CA GLY A 77 -6.91 15.99 -0.24
C GLY A 77 -6.14 16.92 0.70
N GLY A 78 -4.85 17.17 0.43
CA GLY A 78 -4.04 18.09 1.22
C GLY A 78 -3.42 17.46 2.47
N ASP A 79 -2.74 18.29 3.27
CA ASP A 79 -1.94 17.84 4.42
C ASP A 79 -2.80 17.24 5.54
N ASP A 80 -3.99 17.81 5.81
CA ASP A 80 -4.88 17.28 6.84
C ASP A 80 -5.38 15.89 6.49
N ALA A 81 -5.76 15.66 5.23
CA ALA A 81 -6.18 14.35 4.76
C ALA A 81 -5.02 13.35 4.81
N ALA A 82 -3.82 13.76 4.42
CA ALA A 82 -2.63 12.92 4.50
C ALA A 82 -2.31 12.52 5.94
N ALA A 83 -2.46 13.44 6.90
CA ALA A 83 -2.23 13.18 8.30
C ALA A 83 -3.22 12.15 8.87
N VAL A 84 -4.49 12.21 8.48
CA VAL A 84 -5.51 11.25 8.91
C VAL A 84 -5.20 9.86 8.34
N VAL A 85 -4.93 9.77 7.05
CA VAL A 85 -4.70 8.50 6.35
C VAL A 85 -3.42 7.81 6.85
N ASN A 86 -2.35 8.57 7.07
CA ASN A 86 -1.07 8.04 7.52
C ASN A 86 -0.91 8.03 9.05
N GLY A 87 -1.93 8.42 9.77
CA GLY A 87 -1.96 8.41 11.23
C GLY A 87 -3.07 7.50 11.74
N GLN A 88 -4.21 8.09 12.05
CA GLN A 88 -5.33 7.40 12.68
C GLN A 88 -5.86 6.22 11.86
N ARG A 89 -5.99 6.37 10.55
CA ARG A 89 -6.49 5.29 9.68
C ARG A 89 -5.50 4.15 9.58
N LEU A 90 -4.22 4.48 9.45
CA LEU A 90 -3.16 3.47 9.42
C LEU A 90 -3.11 2.69 10.74
N GLU A 91 -3.18 3.37 11.87
CA GLU A 91 -3.18 2.72 13.18
C GLU A 91 -4.31 1.70 13.30
N SER A 92 -5.52 2.10 12.92
CA SER A 92 -6.68 1.21 12.96
C SER A 92 -6.50 0.01 12.03
N LEU A 93 -5.95 0.23 10.84
CA LEU A 93 -5.68 -0.84 9.88
C LEU A 93 -4.68 -1.85 10.43
N LEU A 94 -3.57 -1.37 10.98
CA LEU A 94 -2.51 -2.26 11.50
C LEU A 94 -3.07 -3.23 12.54
N GLY A 95 -3.98 -2.78 13.39
CA GLY A 95 -4.66 -3.64 14.36
C GLY A 95 -5.53 -4.73 13.71
N ARG A 96 -6.00 -4.51 12.49
CA ARG A 96 -6.82 -5.48 11.76
C ARG A 96 -5.98 -6.52 11.01
N LEU A 97 -4.74 -6.19 10.66
CA LEU A 97 -3.87 -7.13 9.94
C LEU A 97 -3.46 -8.33 10.78
N VAL A 98 -3.55 -8.22 12.10
CA VAL A 98 -3.18 -9.29 13.04
C VAL A 98 -3.97 -10.58 12.78
N ASP A 99 -5.24 -10.46 12.44
CA ASP A 99 -6.14 -11.60 12.21
C ASP A 99 -6.25 -11.99 10.74
N ALA A 100 -5.46 -11.36 9.87
CA ALA A 100 -5.46 -11.62 8.44
C ALA A 100 -4.29 -12.52 8.04
N PRO A 101 -4.36 -13.21 6.87
CA PRO A 101 -3.25 -14.04 6.39
C PRO A 101 -2.09 -13.23 5.81
N VAL A 102 -2.07 -11.92 6.00
CA VAL A 102 -1.03 -11.01 5.50
C VAL A 102 0.31 -11.37 6.14
N ARG A 103 1.31 -11.62 5.29
CA ARG A 103 2.67 -12.00 5.71
C ARG A 103 3.67 -10.87 5.61
N GLY A 104 3.27 -9.72 5.11
CA GLY A 104 4.17 -8.60 4.98
C GLY A 104 3.44 -7.31 4.68
N LEU A 105 4.06 -6.21 5.10
CA LEU A 105 3.55 -4.85 4.93
C LEU A 105 4.60 -3.99 4.24
N LEU A 106 4.21 -3.29 3.18
CA LEU A 106 5.00 -2.22 2.59
C LEU A 106 4.31 -0.89 2.89
N TYR A 107 5.04 0.02 3.54
CA TYR A 107 4.56 1.36 3.83
C TYR A 107 5.31 2.39 2.98
N GLU A 108 4.57 3.23 2.25
CA GLU A 108 5.18 4.33 1.49
C GLU A 108 5.51 5.49 2.43
N GLY A 109 6.81 5.67 2.69
CA GLY A 109 7.32 6.69 3.60
C GLY A 109 7.92 7.91 2.90
N ALA A 110 7.63 8.11 1.62
CA ALA A 110 8.05 9.27 0.86
C ALA A 110 6.91 9.71 -0.05
N GLY A 111 6.82 10.99 -0.36
CA GLY A 111 5.76 11.51 -1.20
C GLY A 111 5.53 13.00 -0.96
N SER A 112 4.40 13.52 -1.44
CA SER A 112 4.03 14.93 -1.28
C SER A 112 3.48 15.27 0.10
N ALA A 113 3.13 14.26 0.92
CA ALA A 113 2.71 14.49 2.29
C ALA A 113 3.86 15.05 3.14
N PRO A 114 3.57 15.80 4.22
CA PRO A 114 4.63 16.31 5.11
C PRO A 114 5.53 15.20 5.64
N ALA A 115 6.84 15.45 5.66
CA ALA A 115 7.82 14.45 6.09
C ALA A 115 7.55 13.91 7.50
N GLU A 116 7.17 14.77 8.43
CA GLU A 116 6.83 14.35 9.80
C GLU A 116 5.62 13.42 9.87
N VAL A 117 4.66 13.59 8.96
CA VAL A 117 3.49 12.70 8.86
C VAL A 117 3.92 11.32 8.40
N LEU A 118 4.73 11.26 7.35
CA LEU A 118 5.22 10.00 6.79
C LEU A 118 6.18 9.30 7.76
N ASP A 119 7.01 10.04 8.46
CA ASP A 119 7.94 9.47 9.46
C ASP A 119 7.17 8.88 10.64
N ALA A 120 6.11 9.55 11.09
CA ALA A 120 5.26 9.03 12.16
C ALA A 120 4.54 7.75 11.71
N GLY A 121 4.05 7.71 10.47
CA GLY A 121 3.43 6.51 9.90
C GLY A 121 4.42 5.36 9.78
N ALA A 122 5.65 5.63 9.34
CA ALA A 122 6.70 4.63 9.24
C ALA A 122 7.05 4.06 10.61
N ALA A 123 7.17 4.90 11.64
CA ALA A 123 7.44 4.45 13.01
C ALA A 123 6.31 3.55 13.53
N MET A 124 5.07 3.88 13.20
CA MET A 124 3.90 3.09 13.56
C MET A 124 3.92 1.71 12.87
N ALA A 125 4.29 1.66 11.60
CA ALA A 125 4.41 0.42 10.85
C ALA A 125 5.54 -0.46 11.42
N GLU A 126 6.68 0.13 11.74
CA GLU A 126 7.80 -0.58 12.36
C GLU A 126 7.44 -1.11 13.75
N ALA A 127 6.68 -0.35 14.52
CA ALA A 127 6.19 -0.80 15.83
C ALA A 127 5.23 -1.99 15.68
N ALA A 128 4.43 -2.02 14.62
CA ALA A 128 3.54 -3.14 14.32
C ALA A 128 4.34 -4.41 13.97
N GLU A 129 5.45 -4.27 13.26
CA GLU A 129 6.35 -5.40 12.98
C GLU A 129 6.86 -6.01 14.28
N GLU A 130 7.33 -5.18 15.18
CA GLU A 130 7.86 -5.62 16.47
C GLU A 130 6.78 -6.27 17.34
N ARG A 131 5.60 -5.66 17.39
CA ARG A 131 4.52 -6.10 18.26
C ARG A 131 3.82 -7.37 17.77
N TRP A 132 3.56 -7.45 16.46
CA TRP A 132 2.75 -8.52 15.87
C TRP A 132 3.53 -9.43 14.93
N ARG A 133 4.81 -9.16 14.75
CA ARG A 133 5.72 -9.96 13.90
C ARG A 133 5.26 -10.05 12.45
N ILE A 134 4.70 -8.96 11.94
CA ILE A 134 4.39 -8.82 10.52
C ILE A 134 5.59 -8.14 9.87
N PRO A 135 6.39 -8.85 9.07
CA PRO A 135 7.54 -8.24 8.40
C PRO A 135 7.14 -6.99 7.64
N THR A 136 7.89 -5.91 7.83
CA THR A 136 7.56 -4.59 7.29
C THR A 136 8.75 -4.00 6.54
N ARG A 137 8.47 -3.34 5.43
CA ARG A 137 9.45 -2.53 4.69
C ARG A 137 8.92 -1.12 4.54
N ILE A 138 9.80 -0.16 4.71
CA ILE A 138 9.48 1.26 4.52
C ILE A 138 10.09 1.70 3.19
N LEU A 139 9.24 2.17 2.28
CA LEU A 139 9.69 2.66 0.97
C LEU A 139 10.03 4.13 1.07
N ARG A 140 11.32 4.48 0.90
CA ARG A 140 11.83 5.84 1.06
C ARG A 140 12.25 6.49 -0.26
N VAL A 141 11.99 5.85 -1.38
CA VAL A 141 12.34 6.40 -2.70
C VAL A 141 11.36 7.50 -3.07
N ASP A 142 11.87 8.60 -3.61
CA ASP A 142 11.05 9.72 -4.08
C ASP A 142 10.15 9.25 -5.22
N PRO A 143 8.83 9.39 -5.10
CA PRO A 143 7.90 9.02 -6.17
C PRO A 143 8.04 9.87 -7.43
N ALA A 144 8.79 10.97 -7.42
CA ALA A 144 9.14 11.72 -8.63
C ALA A 144 10.11 10.97 -9.54
N GLU A 145 10.70 9.87 -9.07
CA GLU A 145 11.58 9.00 -9.84
C GLU A 145 10.90 7.63 -10.02
N PRO A 146 9.96 7.51 -10.98
CA PRO A 146 9.08 6.34 -11.06
C PRO A 146 9.80 5.01 -11.27
N ASP A 147 10.87 4.98 -12.07
CA ASP A 147 11.59 3.73 -12.32
C ASP A 147 12.31 3.21 -11.07
N LEU A 148 12.95 4.11 -10.33
CA LEU A 148 13.60 3.75 -9.06
C LEU A 148 12.57 3.36 -8.02
N TRP A 149 11.44 4.08 -7.96
CA TRP A 149 10.36 3.80 -7.03
C TRP A 149 9.77 2.41 -7.27
N VAL A 150 9.46 2.07 -8.52
CA VAL A 150 8.89 0.77 -8.89
C VAL A 150 9.85 -0.37 -8.56
N THR A 151 11.13 -0.22 -8.91
CA THR A 151 12.15 -1.24 -8.61
C THR A 151 12.28 -1.47 -7.11
N ALA A 152 12.39 -0.39 -6.33
CA ALA A 152 12.52 -0.49 -4.88
C ALA A 152 11.27 -1.10 -4.22
N ALA A 153 10.09 -0.72 -4.69
CA ALA A 153 8.84 -1.26 -4.18
C ALA A 153 8.69 -2.74 -4.51
N SER A 154 8.98 -3.13 -5.73
CA SER A 154 8.92 -4.52 -6.16
C SER A 154 9.92 -5.39 -5.39
N ASP A 155 11.15 -4.93 -5.25
CA ASP A 155 12.18 -5.64 -4.47
C ASP A 155 11.77 -5.79 -3.01
N SER A 156 11.18 -4.74 -2.43
CA SER A 156 10.70 -4.78 -1.05
C SER A 156 9.59 -5.82 -0.88
N ILE A 157 8.62 -5.84 -1.79
CA ILE A 157 7.51 -6.80 -1.75
C ILE A 157 8.03 -8.23 -1.89
N ASN A 158 8.93 -8.48 -2.83
CA ASN A 158 9.51 -9.80 -3.02
C ASN A 158 10.31 -10.26 -1.80
N SER A 159 11.00 -9.34 -1.13
CA SER A 159 11.77 -9.66 0.08
C SER A 159 10.91 -10.05 1.27
N LEU A 160 9.65 -9.62 1.29
CA LEU A 160 8.72 -9.92 2.38
C LEU A 160 8.24 -11.38 2.38
N VAL A 161 8.34 -12.07 1.27
CA VAL A 161 7.89 -13.48 1.12
C VAL A 161 9.04 -14.44 0.78
N GLY A 162 10.20 -13.90 0.58
CA GLY A 162 11.41 -14.68 0.29
C GLY A 162 12.08 -15.12 1.54
#